data_4c8cd8b0c788297a1a65807282859a20
#
_entry.id   4c8cd8b0c788297a1a65807282859a20
#
_cell.length_a   1.000
_cell.length_b   1.000
_cell.length_c   1.000
_cell.angle_alpha   90.00
_cell.angle_beta   90.00
_cell.angle_gamma   90.00
#
_symmetry.space_group_name_H-M   'P 1'
#
loop_
_entity.id
_entity.type
_entity.pdbx_description
1 polymer ?
#
loop_
_entity_poly.entity_id
_entity_poly.type
_entity_poly.pdbx_seq_one_letter_code
_entity_poly.pdbx_strand_id
1 'polypeptide(L)'
;MLKAIRRNLSLPTAIAVMALVFAMTGGAFAAKDYVEGPAQASKKGKAKGKRGPRGPRGKRGARGPEGPQGVKGEPGPKGDTGSPWTAGGFLPSGESLGGTWVAGAGPDLGLGKGVAAASISFGFSLPLPPEIVIVKKGKEGQESAAECPGSVVFPKAAKGKLCLYTAEESGLELQAAIPSPVGAILTYLGTPGTGNAGTWAVTAP
;
A
#
# COMPACT_ATOMS: atom_id res chain seq x y z
N MET A 1 -6.22 24.69 19.58
CA MET A 1 -5.04 24.10 20.25
C MET A 1 -3.81 23.88 19.35
N LEU A 2 -3.92 23.85 18.04
CA LEU A 2 -2.75 23.68 17.14
C LEU A 2 -1.82 24.90 16.99
N LYS A 3 -2.24 26.11 17.38
CA LYS A 3 -1.40 27.32 17.31
C LYS A 3 -0.32 27.43 18.41
N ALA A 4 -0.44 26.65 19.51
CA ALA A 4 0.51 26.68 20.63
C ALA A 4 1.76 25.84 20.41
N ILE A 5 1.70 24.84 19.51
CA ILE A 5 2.81 23.88 19.29
C ILE A 5 3.91 24.46 18.37
N ARG A 6 3.58 25.46 17.56
CA ARG A 6 4.53 26.05 16.59
C ARG A 6 5.56 27.03 17.19
N ARG A 7 5.41 27.42 18.46
CA ARG A 7 6.22 28.50 19.05
C ARG A 7 7.42 28.05 19.88
N ASN A 8 7.59 26.77 20.15
CA ASN A 8 8.65 26.25 21.02
C ASN A 8 9.54 25.14 20.42
N LEU A 9 9.51 24.89 19.12
CA LEU A 9 10.51 24.02 18.50
C LEU A 9 11.75 24.87 18.15
N SER A 10 12.73 24.88 19.06
CA SER A 10 14.05 25.42 18.74
C SER A 10 14.78 24.47 17.80
N LEU A 11 15.62 25.02 16.92
CA LEU A 11 16.42 24.25 15.96
C LEU A 11 17.13 23.03 16.56
N PRO A 12 17.68 23.09 17.80
CA PRO A 12 18.30 21.94 18.46
C PRO A 12 17.33 20.82 18.81
N THR A 13 16.05 21.13 19.13
CA THR A 13 15.04 20.09 19.41
C THR A 13 14.60 19.33 18.16
N ALA A 14 14.53 19.99 17.02
CA ALA A 14 14.20 19.33 15.75
C ALA A 14 15.31 18.36 15.30
N ILE A 15 16.58 18.74 15.51
CA ILE A 15 17.74 17.88 15.22
C ILE A 15 17.79 16.66 16.14
N ALA A 16 17.48 16.82 17.44
CA ALA A 16 17.44 15.72 18.40
C ALA A 16 16.36 14.69 18.07
N VAL A 17 15.18 15.13 17.62
CA VAL A 17 14.09 14.23 17.20
C VAL A 17 14.46 13.47 15.93
N MET A 18 15.11 14.12 14.96
CA MET A 18 15.59 13.45 13.75
C MET A 18 16.67 12.40 14.07
N ALA A 19 17.61 12.71 14.97
CA ALA A 19 18.64 11.75 15.39
C ALA A 19 18.02 10.52 16.08
N LEU A 20 16.96 10.69 16.87
CA LEU A 20 16.27 9.59 17.55
C LEU A 20 15.54 8.67 16.55
N VAL A 21 14.94 9.22 15.51
CA VAL A 21 14.28 8.45 14.47
C VAL A 21 15.29 7.62 13.66
N PHE A 22 16.48 8.19 13.36
CA PHE A 22 17.55 7.46 12.68
C PHE A 22 18.17 6.34 13.53
N ALA A 23 18.23 6.51 14.85
CA ALA A 23 18.71 5.47 15.77
C ALA A 23 17.76 4.27 15.88
N MET A 24 16.46 4.46 15.66
CA MET A 24 15.45 3.38 15.74
C MET A 24 15.28 2.59 14.42
N THR A 25 15.77 3.10 13.30
CA THR A 25 15.70 2.42 11.99
C THR A 25 16.95 1.56 11.68
N GLY A 26 17.70 1.15 12.72
CA GLY A 26 18.66 0.03 12.74
C GLY A 26 19.49 -0.17 11.47
N GLY A 27 20.46 0.69 11.21
CA GLY A 27 21.52 0.40 10.25
C GLY A 27 22.56 -0.51 10.88
N ALA A 28 22.45 -1.83 10.71
CA ALA A 28 23.51 -2.76 11.09
C ALA A 28 24.64 -2.68 10.05
N PHE A 29 25.69 -1.94 10.36
CA PHE A 29 26.96 -2.07 9.65
C PHE A 29 27.82 -3.11 10.37
N ALA A 30 28.06 -4.23 9.68
CA ALA A 30 28.93 -5.29 10.12
C ALA A 30 30.36 -4.77 10.32
N ALA A 31 30.87 -4.86 11.55
CA ALA A 31 32.29 -4.70 11.86
C ALA A 31 33.03 -5.95 11.37
N LYS A 32 34.05 -5.74 10.53
CA LYS A 32 34.99 -6.79 10.12
C LYS A 32 35.91 -7.11 11.29
N ASP A 33 35.95 -8.39 11.65
CA ASP A 33 36.82 -8.94 12.66
C ASP A 33 38.31 -8.76 12.25
N TYR A 34 39.06 -8.02 13.04
CA TYR A 34 40.53 -8.07 13.06
C TYR A 34 40.93 -9.28 13.90
N VAL A 35 41.47 -10.30 13.23
CA VAL A 35 42.10 -11.43 13.89
C VAL A 35 43.49 -11.03 14.31
N GLU A 36 43.70 -10.81 15.60
CA GLU A 36 45.07 -10.74 16.19
C GLU A 36 45.65 -12.15 16.29
N GLY A 37 46.78 -12.35 15.63
CA GLY A 37 47.57 -13.57 15.71
C GLY A 37 48.29 -13.71 17.04
N PRO A 38 48.44 -14.94 17.58
CA PRO A 38 49.07 -15.12 18.89
C PRO A 38 50.58 -14.97 18.83
N ALA A 39 51.09 -14.26 19.83
CA ALA A 39 52.53 -14.07 20.08
C ALA A 39 53.25 -15.38 20.34
N GLN A 40 54.33 -15.63 19.60
CA GLN A 40 55.17 -16.81 19.80
C GLN A 40 56.14 -16.59 20.96
N ALA A 41 55.99 -17.37 22.02
CA ALA A 41 56.92 -17.49 23.11
C ALA A 41 58.15 -18.32 22.68
N SER A 42 59.32 -17.67 22.70
CA SER A 42 60.60 -18.26 22.38
C SER A 42 61.09 -19.14 23.54
N LYS A 43 61.15 -20.46 23.38
CA LYS A 43 61.86 -21.40 24.30
C LYS A 43 63.23 -21.77 23.73
N LYS A 44 64.31 -21.30 24.38
CA LYS A 44 65.69 -21.76 24.13
C LYS A 44 65.82 -23.24 24.49
N GLY A 45 66.08 -24.09 23.52
CA GLY A 45 66.42 -25.49 23.69
C GLY A 45 67.83 -25.77 23.18
N LYS A 46 68.61 -26.50 23.99
CA LYS A 46 69.99 -26.84 23.92
C LYS A 46 70.45 -27.50 22.60
N ALA A 47 71.64 -27.08 22.14
CA ALA A 47 72.26 -27.62 20.97
C ALA A 47 72.69 -29.11 21.15
N LYS A 48 72.26 -29.99 20.23
CA LYS A 48 72.84 -31.30 19.98
C LYS A 48 73.23 -31.38 18.51
N GLY A 49 74.40 -31.95 18.31
CA GLY A 49 75.18 -32.23 17.12
C GLY A 49 74.51 -32.02 15.74
N LYS A 50 75.27 -31.37 14.88
CA LYS A 50 74.90 -31.02 13.50
C LYS A 50 74.63 -32.28 12.69
N ARG A 51 73.35 -32.49 12.39
CA ARG A 51 72.94 -33.46 11.38
C ARG A 51 73.09 -32.76 10.00
N GLY A 52 73.66 -33.50 9.06
CA GLY A 52 73.90 -32.96 7.72
C GLY A 52 72.61 -32.33 7.11
N PRO A 53 72.82 -31.37 6.19
CA PRO A 53 71.69 -30.67 5.58
C PRO A 53 70.70 -31.69 4.89
N ARG A 54 69.44 -31.53 5.18
CA ARG A 54 68.37 -32.35 4.54
C ARG A 54 68.30 -31.93 3.07
N GLY A 55 68.24 -32.89 2.16
CA GLY A 55 68.09 -32.64 0.74
C GLY A 55 66.89 -31.71 0.42
N PRO A 56 66.94 -30.98 -0.64
CA PRO A 56 65.89 -30.07 -1.03
C PRO A 56 64.58 -30.84 -1.21
N ARG A 57 63.50 -30.23 -0.73
CA ARG A 57 62.15 -30.76 -0.84
C ARG A 57 61.73 -30.84 -2.32
N GLY A 58 61.26 -31.97 -2.78
CA GLY A 58 60.74 -32.12 -4.15
C GLY A 58 59.71 -31.06 -4.49
N LYS A 59 59.70 -30.61 -5.74
CA LYS A 59 58.76 -29.65 -6.25
C LYS A 59 57.32 -30.11 -6.02
N ARG A 60 56.46 -29.19 -5.61
CA ARG A 60 55.02 -29.48 -5.45
C ARG A 60 54.44 -29.86 -6.79
N GLY A 61 53.67 -30.94 -6.87
CA GLY A 61 52.97 -31.33 -8.07
C GLY A 61 52.06 -30.24 -8.61
N ALA A 62 51.88 -30.17 -9.90
CA ALA A 62 50.99 -29.24 -10.55
C ALA A 62 49.56 -29.36 -9.99
N ARG A 63 48.87 -28.25 -9.87
CA ARG A 63 47.47 -28.20 -9.48
C ARG A 63 46.65 -28.93 -10.56
N GLY A 64 45.75 -29.83 -10.18
CA GLY A 64 44.85 -30.47 -11.11
C GLY A 64 43.98 -29.42 -11.86
N PRO A 65 43.53 -29.77 -13.03
CA PRO A 65 42.63 -28.90 -13.80
C PRO A 65 41.37 -28.58 -13.01
N GLU A 66 40.88 -27.37 -13.19
CA GLU A 66 39.60 -26.94 -12.62
C GLU A 66 38.47 -27.79 -13.17
N GLY A 67 37.53 -28.24 -12.34
CA GLY A 67 36.37 -29.01 -12.77
C GLY A 67 35.51 -28.21 -13.74
N PRO A 68 34.75 -28.90 -14.59
CA PRO A 68 33.84 -28.22 -15.51
C PRO A 68 32.81 -27.39 -14.75
N GLN A 69 32.46 -26.24 -15.31
CA GLN A 69 31.42 -25.37 -14.77
C GLN A 69 30.09 -26.13 -14.69
N GLY A 70 29.38 -26.05 -13.58
CA GLY A 70 28.06 -26.64 -13.42
C GLY A 70 27.09 -26.15 -14.49
N VAL A 71 26.16 -27.02 -14.88
CA VAL A 71 25.09 -26.67 -15.83
C VAL A 71 24.28 -25.48 -15.31
N LYS A 72 23.93 -24.56 -16.22
CA LYS A 72 23.05 -23.43 -15.92
C LYS A 72 21.72 -23.97 -15.38
N GLY A 73 21.24 -23.45 -14.26
CA GLY A 73 19.93 -23.79 -13.72
C GLY A 73 18.81 -23.52 -14.73
N GLU A 74 17.76 -24.32 -14.66
CA GLU A 74 16.59 -24.14 -15.50
C GLU A 74 15.98 -22.74 -15.25
N PRO A 75 15.38 -22.11 -16.27
CA PRO A 75 14.58 -20.89 -16.08
C PRO A 75 13.49 -21.14 -15.04
N GLY A 76 13.25 -20.18 -14.15
CA GLY A 76 12.13 -20.23 -13.23
C GLY A 76 10.79 -20.40 -13.96
N PRO A 77 9.76 -20.94 -13.29
CA PRO A 77 8.42 -21.03 -13.88
C PRO A 77 7.95 -19.63 -14.33
N LYS A 78 7.20 -19.61 -15.42
CA LYS A 78 6.54 -18.38 -15.89
C LYS A 78 5.67 -17.86 -14.76
N GLY A 79 5.79 -16.56 -14.43
CA GLY A 79 4.90 -15.91 -13.46
C GLY A 79 3.44 -16.12 -13.83
N ASP A 80 2.58 -16.17 -12.82
CA ASP A 80 1.14 -16.26 -13.02
C ASP A 80 0.66 -15.15 -13.98
N THR A 81 -0.33 -15.48 -14.80
CA THR A 81 -1.00 -14.47 -15.63
C THR A 81 -1.51 -13.38 -14.69
N GLY A 82 -1.07 -12.15 -14.88
CA GLY A 82 -1.58 -10.99 -14.12
C GLY A 82 -3.10 -10.95 -14.22
N SER A 83 -3.74 -10.31 -13.23
CA SER A 83 -5.19 -10.12 -13.22
C SER A 83 -5.68 -9.77 -14.64
N PRO A 84 -6.73 -10.40 -15.18
CA PRO A 84 -7.24 -10.17 -16.53
C PRO A 84 -7.79 -8.74 -16.73
N TRP A 85 -7.64 -7.88 -15.76
CA TRP A 85 -8.16 -6.52 -15.71
C TRP A 85 -7.26 -5.58 -16.49
N THR A 86 -7.58 -5.37 -17.73
CA THR A 86 -6.97 -4.31 -18.54
C THR A 86 -7.70 -3.00 -18.31
N ALA A 87 -6.95 -1.91 -18.07
CA ALA A 87 -7.53 -0.57 -17.95
C ALA A 87 -8.45 -0.27 -19.14
N GLY A 88 -9.68 0.17 -18.86
CA GLY A 88 -10.70 0.41 -19.90
C GLY A 88 -11.47 -0.84 -20.35
N GLY A 89 -11.17 -2.03 -19.81
CA GLY A 89 -11.92 -3.27 -20.05
C GLY A 89 -13.22 -3.34 -19.25
N PHE A 90 -13.96 -4.42 -19.45
CA PHE A 90 -15.16 -4.70 -18.66
C PHE A 90 -14.78 -5.37 -17.32
N LEU A 91 -15.49 -4.98 -16.26
CA LEU A 91 -15.42 -5.67 -14.99
C LEU A 91 -16.08 -7.05 -15.13
N PRO A 92 -15.39 -8.17 -14.84
CA PRO A 92 -15.96 -9.50 -14.95
C PRO A 92 -17.18 -9.68 -14.04
N SER A 93 -18.16 -10.49 -14.48
CA SER A 93 -19.37 -10.77 -13.69
C SER A 93 -19.05 -11.27 -12.28
N GLY A 94 -19.66 -10.67 -11.28
CA GLY A 94 -19.46 -10.97 -9.87
C GLY A 94 -18.24 -10.34 -9.23
N GLU A 95 -17.35 -9.73 -10.00
CA GLU A 95 -16.22 -8.95 -9.45
C GLU A 95 -16.70 -7.60 -8.93
N SER A 96 -16.02 -7.11 -7.90
CA SER A 96 -16.42 -5.91 -7.19
C SER A 96 -15.30 -4.87 -7.18
N LEU A 97 -15.71 -3.61 -7.24
CA LEU A 97 -14.87 -2.44 -7.04
C LEU A 97 -15.40 -1.61 -5.88
N GLY A 98 -14.52 -0.85 -5.26
CA GLY A 98 -14.91 0.07 -4.20
C GLY A 98 -13.99 1.28 -4.14
N GLY A 99 -14.46 2.31 -3.44
CA GLY A 99 -13.72 3.55 -3.28
C GLY A 99 -14.40 4.50 -2.31
N THR A 100 -13.99 5.75 -2.35
CA THR A 100 -14.56 6.83 -1.53
C THR A 100 -15.24 7.86 -2.42
N TRP A 101 -16.17 8.62 -1.83
CA TRP A 101 -16.80 9.75 -2.47
C TRP A 101 -16.96 10.91 -1.49
N VAL A 102 -16.98 12.12 -2.00
CA VAL A 102 -17.23 13.33 -1.23
C VAL A 102 -18.03 14.32 -2.06
N ALA A 103 -18.96 15.00 -1.43
CA ALA A 103 -19.73 16.11 -2.01
C ALA A 103 -19.69 17.28 -1.04
N GLY A 104 -19.45 18.49 -1.54
CA GLY A 104 -19.45 19.71 -0.74
C GLY A 104 -20.29 20.80 -1.42
N ALA A 105 -21.21 21.42 -0.69
CA ALA A 105 -22.03 22.49 -1.22
C ALA A 105 -21.19 23.77 -1.44
N GLY A 106 -21.23 24.25 -2.66
CA GLY A 106 -20.67 25.55 -3.04
C GLY A 106 -21.44 26.72 -2.43
N PRO A 107 -21.09 27.95 -2.84
CA PRO A 107 -21.82 29.15 -2.42
C PRO A 107 -23.27 29.12 -2.88
N ASP A 108 -24.11 29.87 -2.18
CA ASP A 108 -25.48 30.10 -2.60
C ASP A 108 -25.50 30.89 -3.92
N LEU A 109 -26.17 30.32 -4.91
CA LEU A 109 -26.33 30.96 -6.23
C LEU A 109 -27.64 31.76 -6.32
N GLY A 110 -28.17 32.22 -5.20
CA GLY A 110 -29.41 33.01 -5.13
C GLY A 110 -30.69 32.20 -4.93
N LEU A 111 -30.53 30.91 -4.60
CA LEU A 111 -31.63 29.97 -4.33
C LEU A 111 -31.81 29.66 -2.84
N GLY A 112 -31.05 30.31 -1.96
CA GLY A 112 -30.99 30.01 -0.53
C GLY A 112 -30.29 28.66 -0.21
N LYS A 113 -29.74 27.98 -1.22
CA LYS A 113 -29.04 26.70 -1.10
C LYS A 113 -27.82 26.64 -2.00
N GLY A 114 -26.79 25.96 -1.54
CA GLY A 114 -25.64 25.61 -2.36
C GLY A 114 -25.87 24.29 -3.10
N VAL A 115 -25.30 24.19 -4.29
CA VAL A 115 -25.29 22.97 -5.11
C VAL A 115 -24.00 22.20 -4.88
N ALA A 116 -24.09 20.88 -4.77
CA ALA A 116 -22.96 19.96 -4.72
C ALA A 116 -23.13 18.84 -5.75
N ALA A 117 -21.99 18.38 -6.25
CA ALA A 117 -21.95 17.16 -7.06
C ALA A 117 -20.79 16.26 -6.57
N ALA A 118 -21.03 14.96 -6.60
CA ALA A 118 -19.98 13.94 -6.46
C ALA A 118 -19.94 13.10 -7.74
N SER A 119 -18.74 12.81 -8.20
CA SER A 119 -18.49 11.93 -9.33
C SER A 119 -17.81 10.67 -8.86
N ILE A 120 -18.33 9.52 -9.22
CA ILE A 120 -17.77 8.20 -8.96
C ILE A 120 -17.32 7.62 -10.30
N SER A 121 -16.06 7.20 -10.38
CA SER A 121 -15.54 6.50 -11.56
C SER A 121 -15.11 5.09 -11.16
N PHE A 122 -15.50 4.11 -11.95
CA PHE A 122 -15.17 2.71 -11.66
C PHE A 122 -13.78 2.29 -12.17
N GLY A 123 -13.20 3.03 -13.10
CA GLY A 123 -11.93 2.63 -13.76
C GLY A 123 -12.10 1.49 -14.77
N PHE A 124 -13.23 0.79 -14.75
CA PHE A 124 -13.66 -0.28 -15.67
C PHE A 124 -15.09 -0.02 -16.10
N SER A 125 -15.47 -0.56 -17.25
CA SER A 125 -16.86 -0.50 -17.68
C SER A 125 -17.65 -1.67 -17.13
N LEU A 126 -18.90 -1.41 -16.78
CA LEU A 126 -19.90 -2.46 -16.54
C LEU A 126 -20.65 -2.74 -17.85
N PRO A 127 -21.18 -3.95 -18.06
CA PRO A 127 -21.99 -4.26 -19.22
C PRO A 127 -23.32 -3.45 -19.25
N LEU A 128 -23.84 -3.09 -18.07
CA LEU A 128 -25.02 -2.26 -17.88
C LEU A 128 -24.80 -1.27 -16.73
N PRO A 129 -25.51 -0.11 -16.73
CA PRO A 129 -25.51 0.78 -15.57
C PRO A 129 -26.00 0.04 -14.32
N PRO A 130 -25.34 0.19 -13.16
CA PRO A 130 -25.77 -0.45 -11.93
C PRO A 130 -26.98 0.27 -11.32
N GLU A 131 -27.79 -0.45 -10.58
CA GLU A 131 -28.82 0.16 -9.75
C GLU A 131 -28.15 0.78 -8.50
N ILE A 132 -28.49 2.05 -8.21
CA ILE A 132 -27.91 2.77 -7.07
C ILE A 132 -28.75 2.54 -5.83
N VAL A 133 -28.09 2.08 -4.75
CA VAL A 133 -28.69 1.92 -3.43
C VAL A 133 -27.91 2.79 -2.44
N ILE A 134 -28.59 3.66 -1.71
CA ILE A 134 -27.97 4.58 -0.75
C ILE A 134 -28.22 4.07 0.66
N VAL A 135 -27.13 3.81 1.36
CA VAL A 135 -27.12 3.41 2.76
C VAL A 135 -26.74 4.61 3.61
N LYS A 136 -27.73 5.18 4.30
CA LYS A 136 -27.54 6.34 5.18
C LYS A 136 -26.68 5.98 6.39
N LYS A 137 -26.02 6.96 6.98
CA LYS A 137 -25.21 6.82 8.20
C LYS A 137 -26.00 6.10 9.31
N GLY A 138 -25.41 5.03 9.85
CA GLY A 138 -26.00 4.21 10.92
C GLY A 138 -27.18 3.33 10.50
N LYS A 139 -27.41 3.14 9.18
CA LYS A 139 -28.44 2.27 8.62
C LYS A 139 -27.87 1.03 7.92
N GLU A 140 -26.56 0.80 8.06
CA GLU A 140 -25.89 -0.37 7.50
C GLU A 140 -26.52 -1.66 8.07
N GLY A 141 -26.73 -2.63 7.18
CA GLY A 141 -27.29 -3.92 7.56
C GLY A 141 -28.78 -3.92 7.92
N GLN A 142 -29.52 -2.82 7.67
CA GLN A 142 -30.97 -2.71 7.92
C GLN A 142 -31.78 -2.81 6.62
N GLU A 143 -32.20 -1.67 6.06
CA GLU A 143 -33.19 -1.64 4.95
C GLU A 143 -32.63 -2.24 3.64
N SER A 144 -31.32 -2.21 3.41
CA SER A 144 -30.71 -2.65 2.16
C SER A 144 -29.72 -3.81 2.36
N ALA A 145 -29.85 -4.59 3.43
CA ALA A 145 -28.88 -5.63 3.79
C ALA A 145 -28.67 -6.69 2.70
N ALA A 146 -29.70 -7.02 1.93
CA ALA A 146 -29.60 -7.98 0.84
C ALA A 146 -28.85 -7.42 -0.38
N GLU A 147 -29.00 -6.13 -0.65
CA GLU A 147 -28.40 -5.45 -1.80
C GLU A 147 -27.04 -4.84 -1.47
N CYS A 148 -26.91 -4.31 -0.25
CA CYS A 148 -25.72 -3.65 0.27
C CYS A 148 -25.29 -4.28 1.61
N PRO A 149 -24.71 -5.49 1.61
CA PRO A 149 -24.39 -6.24 2.82
C PRO A 149 -23.13 -5.74 3.54
N GLY A 150 -22.56 -4.63 3.11
CA GLY A 150 -21.34 -4.05 3.66
C GLY A 150 -21.59 -2.96 4.69
N SER A 151 -20.57 -2.18 4.94
CA SER A 151 -20.56 -1.00 5.81
C SER A 151 -19.66 0.09 5.21
N VAL A 152 -19.62 1.27 5.86
CA VAL A 152 -18.69 2.34 5.47
C VAL A 152 -17.22 1.87 5.45
N VAL A 153 -16.83 1.01 6.40
CA VAL A 153 -15.43 0.53 6.51
C VAL A 153 -15.15 -0.61 5.53
N PHE A 154 -16.13 -1.47 5.28
CA PHE A 154 -16.04 -2.62 4.39
C PHE A 154 -17.19 -2.59 3.38
N PRO A 155 -17.14 -1.69 2.38
CA PRO A 155 -18.23 -1.55 1.44
C PRO A 155 -18.36 -2.80 0.57
N LYS A 156 -19.60 -3.26 0.39
CA LYS A 156 -19.96 -4.41 -0.46
C LYS A 156 -21.26 -4.12 -1.20
N ALA A 157 -21.41 -4.69 -2.38
CA ALA A 157 -22.64 -4.60 -3.17
C ALA A 157 -23.04 -5.97 -3.70
N ALA A 158 -24.31 -6.23 -3.80
CA ALA A 158 -24.82 -7.37 -4.56
C ALA A 158 -24.60 -7.15 -6.06
N LYS A 159 -24.73 -8.21 -6.86
CA LYS A 159 -24.56 -8.16 -8.32
C LYS A 159 -25.48 -7.12 -8.95
N GLY A 160 -24.94 -6.31 -9.85
CA GLY A 160 -25.65 -5.25 -10.55
C GLY A 160 -26.00 -4.02 -9.69
N LYS A 161 -25.50 -3.94 -8.46
CA LYS A 161 -25.78 -2.83 -7.54
C LYS A 161 -24.56 -1.95 -7.35
N LEU A 162 -24.79 -0.65 -7.18
CA LEU A 162 -23.84 0.34 -6.67
C LEU A 162 -24.33 0.80 -5.29
N CYS A 163 -23.67 0.37 -4.24
CA CYS A 163 -23.97 0.73 -2.86
C CYS A 163 -23.14 1.96 -2.44
N LEU A 164 -23.84 2.99 -1.98
CA LEU A 164 -23.24 4.23 -1.47
C LEU A 164 -23.43 4.28 0.03
N TYR A 165 -22.36 4.07 0.79
CA TYR A 165 -22.37 4.10 2.25
C TYR A 165 -21.99 5.50 2.73
N THR A 166 -22.90 6.18 3.42
CA THR A 166 -22.67 7.53 3.93
C THR A 166 -22.00 7.48 5.31
N ALA A 167 -20.79 8.00 5.41
CA ALA A 167 -20.03 8.13 6.66
C ALA A 167 -20.34 9.45 7.38
N GLU A 168 -20.44 10.54 6.61
CA GLU A 168 -20.71 11.89 7.10
C GLU A 168 -21.89 12.50 6.38
N GLU A 169 -22.86 13.01 7.14
CA GLU A 169 -24.02 13.75 6.65
C GLU A 169 -24.07 15.10 7.33
N SER A 170 -23.95 16.17 6.57
CA SER A 170 -24.04 17.54 7.11
C SER A 170 -24.91 18.43 6.25
N GLY A 171 -26.20 18.15 6.18
CA GLY A 171 -27.19 19.04 5.59
C GLY A 171 -27.25 19.06 4.06
N LEU A 172 -26.67 18.07 3.37
CA LEU A 172 -26.88 17.87 1.93
C LEU A 172 -28.01 16.88 1.68
N GLU A 173 -28.98 17.29 0.89
CA GLU A 173 -30.06 16.44 0.40
C GLU A 173 -29.76 15.96 -1.02
N LEU A 174 -29.79 14.65 -1.26
CA LEU A 174 -29.62 14.11 -2.59
C LEU A 174 -30.81 14.49 -3.47
N GLN A 175 -30.50 15.06 -4.65
CA GLN A 175 -31.51 15.43 -5.64
C GLN A 175 -31.59 14.40 -6.77
N ALA A 176 -30.45 13.93 -7.26
CA ALA A 176 -30.40 12.92 -8.28
C ALA A 176 -29.16 12.03 -8.12
N ALA A 177 -29.32 10.77 -8.53
CA ALA A 177 -28.25 9.79 -8.68
C ALA A 177 -28.36 9.19 -10.08
N ILE A 178 -27.39 9.47 -10.93
CA ILE A 178 -27.39 9.10 -12.34
C ILE A 178 -26.32 8.06 -12.57
N PRO A 179 -26.68 6.77 -12.69
CA PRO A 179 -25.72 5.71 -12.97
C PRO A 179 -25.34 5.68 -14.45
N SER A 180 -24.12 5.22 -14.70
CA SER A 180 -23.62 4.88 -16.04
C SER A 180 -22.76 3.62 -15.95
N PRO A 181 -22.44 2.97 -17.09
CA PRO A 181 -21.55 1.82 -17.09
C PRO A 181 -20.15 2.09 -16.53
N VAL A 182 -19.70 3.34 -16.52
CA VAL A 182 -18.34 3.73 -16.11
C VAL A 182 -18.28 4.47 -14.78
N GLY A 183 -19.44 4.69 -14.14
CA GLY A 183 -19.50 5.44 -12.89
C GLY A 183 -20.90 5.94 -12.55
N ALA A 184 -20.95 6.95 -11.67
CA ALA A 184 -22.19 7.63 -11.31
C ALA A 184 -21.94 9.10 -11.01
N ILE A 185 -22.97 9.92 -11.25
CA ILE A 185 -23.00 11.33 -10.83
C ILE A 185 -24.10 11.47 -9.79
N LEU A 186 -23.75 12.09 -8.66
CA LEU A 186 -24.67 12.40 -7.57
C LEU A 186 -24.80 13.91 -7.48
N THR A 187 -26.00 14.44 -7.42
CA THR A 187 -26.25 15.87 -7.23
C THR A 187 -26.98 16.12 -5.93
N TYR A 188 -26.59 17.15 -5.21
CA TYR A 188 -27.13 17.50 -3.91
C TYR A 188 -27.47 18.99 -3.84
N LEU A 189 -28.42 19.32 -2.98
CA LEU A 189 -28.70 20.67 -2.52
C LEU A 189 -28.54 20.73 -0.99
N GLY A 190 -28.05 21.82 -0.48
CA GLY A 190 -27.91 22.00 0.96
C GLY A 190 -27.38 23.35 1.38
N THR A 191 -27.13 23.51 2.67
CA THR A 191 -26.55 24.75 3.20
C THR A 191 -25.13 24.95 2.65
N PRO A 192 -24.77 26.15 2.16
CA PRO A 192 -23.41 26.43 1.74
C PRO A 192 -22.36 26.05 2.79
N GLY A 193 -21.28 25.41 2.36
CA GLY A 193 -20.22 24.95 3.25
C GLY A 193 -20.48 23.62 3.98
N THR A 194 -21.65 22.99 3.77
CA THR A 194 -21.92 21.62 4.25
C THR A 194 -21.42 20.57 3.26
N GLY A 195 -21.27 19.32 3.71
CA GLY A 195 -20.79 18.23 2.86
C GLY A 195 -21.21 16.87 3.35
N ASN A 196 -21.27 15.93 2.43
CA ASN A 196 -21.44 14.50 2.72
C ASN A 196 -20.24 13.74 2.17
N ALA A 197 -19.86 12.68 2.85
CA ALA A 197 -18.77 11.81 2.43
C ALA A 197 -19.06 10.36 2.78
N GLY A 198 -18.40 9.45 2.09
CA GLY A 198 -18.57 8.04 2.36
C GLY A 198 -17.74 7.14 1.48
N THR A 199 -18.14 5.87 1.44
CA THR A 199 -17.54 4.85 0.60
C THR A 199 -18.57 4.27 -0.35
N TRP A 200 -18.11 3.63 -1.40
CA TRP A 200 -18.96 2.96 -2.37
C TRP A 200 -18.41 1.58 -2.73
N ALA A 201 -19.29 0.69 -3.11
CA ALA A 201 -18.94 -0.56 -3.77
C ALA A 201 -19.87 -0.80 -4.94
N VAL A 202 -19.36 -1.37 -6.02
CA VAL A 202 -20.14 -1.84 -7.16
C VAL A 202 -19.71 -3.26 -7.50
N THR A 203 -20.69 -4.10 -7.85
CA THR A 203 -20.44 -5.48 -8.30
C THR A 203 -21.05 -5.68 -9.68
N ALA A 204 -20.25 -6.18 -10.62
CA ALA A 204 -20.71 -6.47 -11.97
C ALA A 204 -21.84 -7.52 -11.97
N PRO A 205 -22.88 -7.36 -12.82
CA PRO A 205 -24.01 -8.26 -12.93
C PRO A 205 -23.65 -9.66 -13.37
#